data_f5f33444bacd563705306b808d3921e0
#
_entry.id   f5f33444bacd563705306b808d3921e0
#
_cell.length_a   1.000
_cell.length_b   1.000
_cell.length_c   1.000
_cell.angle_alpha   90.00
_cell.angle_beta   90.00
_cell.angle_gamma   90.00
#
_symmetry.space_group_name_H-M   'P 1'
#
loop_
_entity.id
_entity.type
_entity.pdbx_description
1 polymer ?
#
loop_
_entity_poly.entity_id
_entity_poly.type
_entity_poly.pdbx_seq_one_letter_code
_entity_poly.pdbx_strand_id
1 'polypeptide(L)'
;MKAKKSVFFIVFFLIVAFAASTVFGVKNQYGDLTTVYIKGLKDNRLDIDIQGGVDVTFGPEDGTDATEGQLNAVEEVMKTRLVTLGINDYEVYVDDSNDKVIVRFPWKNGESDFDPESAVAELGETAKLQFRAGYNYTSEVDDLGNTTITPGGDIILEGTDIDEAFVKPEIDSSGNQTEHYMVALKLKESGRDAFANATQAAVNKDAAYLDTKGSGSRYVISIWMDTNCISYPAVNDVISKGEANITGDFDYDGAKALADKINGGALPFNLKTETFKTISPSMGKGALRIMMMSGIIALCLIMIYMIVLYRLPGFVAAVALLGQVAGTLAVISGWFGFESSNTLTIPGIAGIILAIGMGVDCNIITGERIKEELHTGKSLDSALKSAYKRSFTSILDGNMTVIIVAVILMGAFGVSTSFFAKLLKFLFTWFGVSTEGTIYSFGFTLLTGVVFNFIMGVLASRLMLTSLSKFKAFQNRKLYGGAEK
;
A
#
# COMPACT_ATOMS: atom_id res chain seq x y z
N MET A 1 29.39 -31.77 -3.56
CA MET A 1 29.24 -31.79 -2.07
C MET A 1 28.93 -33.21 -1.64
N LYS A 2 29.62 -33.75 -0.61
CA LYS A 2 29.27 -35.04 -0.02
C LYS A 2 28.17 -34.81 1.02
N ALA A 3 26.89 -34.86 0.60
CA ALA A 3 25.76 -34.73 1.56
C ALA A 3 25.79 -35.91 2.55
N LYS A 4 25.68 -35.62 3.87
CA LYS A 4 25.54 -36.65 4.92
C LYS A 4 24.09 -37.17 4.90
N LYS A 5 23.84 -38.37 5.46
CA LYS A 5 22.49 -38.96 5.57
C LYS A 5 21.49 -38.05 6.32
N SER A 6 21.94 -37.28 7.29
CA SER A 6 21.11 -36.37 8.11
C SER A 6 20.59 -35.14 7.34
N VAL A 7 21.19 -34.79 6.20
CA VAL A 7 20.85 -33.54 5.47
C VAL A 7 19.41 -33.56 4.98
N PHE A 8 18.86 -34.71 4.57
CA PHE A 8 17.46 -34.81 4.19
C PHE A 8 16.53 -34.37 5.32
N PHE A 9 16.70 -34.92 6.50
CA PHE A 9 15.83 -34.60 7.64
C PHE A 9 15.96 -33.15 8.07
N ILE A 10 17.18 -32.62 8.09
CA ILE A 10 17.43 -31.23 8.43
C ILE A 10 16.71 -30.30 7.44
N VAL A 11 16.89 -30.49 6.15
CA VAL A 11 16.27 -29.64 5.10
C VAL A 11 14.75 -29.82 5.12
N PHE A 12 14.25 -31.04 5.27
CA PHE A 12 12.82 -31.32 5.37
C PHE A 12 12.17 -30.59 6.55
N PHE A 13 12.72 -30.72 7.76
CA PHE A 13 12.18 -30.05 8.93
C PHE A 13 12.30 -28.53 8.85
N LEU A 14 13.39 -28.02 8.25
CA LEU A 14 13.53 -26.59 7.99
C LEU A 14 12.45 -26.07 7.02
N ILE A 15 12.15 -26.78 5.94
CA ILE A 15 11.10 -26.43 4.99
C ILE A 15 9.72 -26.46 5.70
N VAL A 16 9.45 -27.50 6.48
CA VAL A 16 8.17 -27.63 7.21
C VAL A 16 8.02 -26.52 8.26
N ALA A 17 9.06 -26.25 9.03
CA ALA A 17 9.05 -25.18 10.04
C ALA A 17 8.91 -23.79 9.38
N PHE A 18 9.60 -23.57 8.27
CA PHE A 18 9.49 -22.35 7.49
C PHE A 18 8.08 -22.18 6.91
N ALA A 19 7.50 -23.22 6.31
CA ALA A 19 6.14 -23.19 5.80
C ALA A 19 5.11 -22.93 6.93
N ALA A 20 5.27 -23.57 8.09
CA ALA A 20 4.42 -23.34 9.23
C ALA A 20 4.53 -21.89 9.75
N SER A 21 5.76 -21.36 9.89
CA SER A 21 5.95 -19.97 10.33
C SER A 21 5.41 -18.96 9.34
N THR A 22 5.45 -19.24 8.04
CA THR A 22 4.86 -18.37 7.00
C THR A 22 3.33 -18.37 7.04
N VAL A 23 2.70 -19.53 7.28
CA VAL A 23 1.24 -19.63 7.32
C VAL A 23 0.66 -19.06 8.62
N PHE A 24 1.23 -19.43 9.77
CA PHE A 24 0.68 -19.07 11.08
C PHE A 24 1.27 -17.78 11.66
N GLY A 25 2.41 -17.35 11.17
CA GLY A 25 3.19 -16.27 11.80
C GLY A 25 3.78 -16.70 13.15
N VAL A 26 4.49 -15.79 13.80
CA VAL A 26 4.98 -15.94 15.18
C VAL A 26 4.51 -14.73 15.97
N LYS A 27 3.57 -14.97 16.89
CA LYS A 27 2.94 -13.94 17.72
C LYS A 27 3.07 -14.33 19.18
N ASN A 28 3.24 -13.35 20.05
CA ASN A 28 3.16 -13.51 21.49
C ASN A 28 2.04 -12.62 22.02
N GLN A 29 1.13 -13.19 22.76
CA GLN A 29 0.03 -12.47 23.38
C GLN A 29 0.22 -12.43 24.89
N TYR A 30 0.23 -11.22 25.44
CA TYR A 30 0.30 -11.00 26.87
C TYR A 30 -0.87 -10.09 27.28
N GLY A 31 -1.91 -10.67 27.85
CA GLY A 31 -3.17 -9.98 28.10
C GLY A 31 -3.81 -9.53 26.78
N ASP A 32 -4.14 -8.24 26.68
CA ASP A 32 -4.71 -7.62 25.48
C ASP A 32 -3.64 -7.18 24.47
N LEU A 33 -2.36 -7.23 24.84
CA LEU A 33 -1.25 -6.82 23.98
C LEU A 33 -0.77 -8.02 23.14
N THR A 34 -0.88 -7.90 21.81
CA THR A 34 -0.35 -8.90 20.87
C THR A 34 0.88 -8.33 20.17
N THR A 35 2.04 -8.93 20.42
CA THR A 35 3.29 -8.59 19.71
C THR A 35 3.49 -9.57 18.57
N VAL A 36 3.53 -9.06 17.33
CA VAL A 36 3.78 -9.86 16.13
C VAL A 36 5.28 -9.80 15.82
N TYR A 37 5.98 -10.93 15.99
CA TYR A 37 7.40 -11.05 15.62
C TYR A 37 7.59 -11.39 14.14
N ILE A 38 6.74 -12.26 13.61
CA ILE A 38 6.73 -12.67 12.20
C ILE A 38 5.28 -12.64 11.72
N LYS A 39 5.02 -11.86 10.67
CA LYS A 39 3.71 -11.80 10.04
C LYS A 39 3.38 -13.12 9.37
N GLY A 40 2.17 -13.62 9.58
CA GLY A 40 1.64 -14.79 8.90
C GLY A 40 0.78 -14.42 7.69
N LEU A 41 0.24 -15.45 7.01
CA LEU A 41 -0.60 -15.25 5.83
C LEU A 41 -1.85 -14.39 6.10
N LYS A 42 -2.38 -14.41 7.32
CA LYS A 42 -3.54 -13.60 7.73
C LYS A 42 -3.22 -12.13 7.95
N ASP A 43 -1.95 -11.79 8.10
CA ASP A 43 -1.48 -10.43 8.35
C ASP A 43 -1.02 -9.74 7.06
N ASN A 44 -1.22 -10.39 5.90
CA ASN A 44 -0.89 -9.82 4.62
C ASN A 44 -1.85 -8.69 4.27
N ARG A 45 -1.30 -7.63 3.71
CA ARG A 45 -2.09 -6.59 3.07
C ARG A 45 -2.75 -7.17 1.82
N LEU A 46 -4.06 -7.02 1.75
CA LEU A 46 -4.84 -7.41 0.58
C LEU A 46 -5.21 -6.14 -0.17
N ASP A 47 -5.15 -6.18 -1.49
CA ASP A 47 -5.51 -5.07 -2.36
C ASP A 47 -7.04 -4.85 -2.39
N ILE A 48 -7.44 -3.67 -2.86
CA ILE A 48 -8.84 -3.28 -3.05
C ILE A 48 -9.62 -4.28 -3.90
N ASP A 49 -8.95 -4.94 -4.85
CA ASP A 49 -9.52 -6.03 -5.67
C ASP A 49 -10.05 -7.20 -4.82
N ILE A 50 -9.46 -7.41 -3.65
CA ILE A 50 -9.77 -8.52 -2.76
C ILE A 50 -10.61 -8.07 -1.56
N GLN A 51 -10.24 -6.95 -0.93
CA GLN A 51 -10.96 -6.43 0.24
C GLN A 51 -12.19 -5.63 -0.15
N GLY A 52 -12.24 -5.17 -1.38
CA GLY A 52 -13.08 -4.08 -1.82
C GLY A 52 -12.43 -2.75 -1.45
N GLY A 53 -12.79 -1.69 -2.15
CA GLY A 53 -12.19 -0.39 -1.91
C GLY A 53 -12.51 0.61 -2.99
N VAL A 54 -11.77 1.70 -2.95
CA VAL A 54 -11.87 2.84 -3.86
C VAL A 54 -10.55 2.97 -4.61
N ASP A 55 -10.65 3.19 -5.92
CA ASP A 55 -9.56 3.60 -6.80
C ASP A 55 -9.99 4.91 -7.46
N VAL A 56 -9.34 6.00 -7.09
CA VAL A 56 -9.65 7.33 -7.60
C VAL A 56 -8.39 7.98 -8.15
N THR A 57 -8.55 8.63 -9.32
CA THR A 57 -7.50 9.43 -9.94
C THR A 57 -7.92 10.88 -9.93
N PHE A 58 -7.06 11.73 -9.38
CA PHE A 58 -7.19 13.17 -9.37
C PHE A 58 -6.21 13.80 -10.36
N GLY A 59 -6.66 14.86 -11.05
CA GLY A 59 -5.84 15.74 -11.88
C GLY A 59 -6.14 17.19 -11.57
N PRO A 60 -5.34 18.17 -12.08
CA PRO A 60 -5.63 19.58 -11.96
C PRO A 60 -6.96 19.95 -12.63
N GLU A 61 -7.80 20.75 -11.95
CA GLU A 61 -9.11 21.14 -12.47
C GLU A 61 -8.99 21.97 -13.76
N ASP A 62 -8.01 22.86 -13.82
CA ASP A 62 -7.83 23.80 -14.93
C ASP A 62 -7.02 23.23 -16.11
N GLY A 63 -6.60 21.97 -16.05
CA GLY A 63 -5.73 21.34 -17.05
C GLY A 63 -4.34 22.03 -17.17
N THR A 64 -3.91 22.69 -16.10
CA THR A 64 -2.57 23.30 -16.00
C THR A 64 -1.54 22.23 -15.67
N ASP A 65 -0.37 22.30 -16.29
CA ASP A 65 0.75 21.42 -15.97
C ASP A 65 1.17 21.64 -14.51
N ALA A 66 1.06 20.59 -13.69
CA ALA A 66 1.47 20.64 -12.30
C ALA A 66 2.97 20.31 -12.19
N THR A 67 3.69 21.05 -11.37
CA THR A 67 5.09 20.75 -11.12
C THR A 67 5.22 19.52 -10.22
N GLU A 68 6.32 18.76 -10.35
CA GLU A 68 6.65 17.62 -9.48
C GLU A 68 6.53 17.98 -7.98
N GLY A 69 6.98 19.19 -7.60
CA GLY A 69 6.86 19.65 -6.21
C GLY A 69 5.42 19.86 -5.74
N GLN A 70 4.53 20.33 -6.64
CA GLN A 70 3.11 20.48 -6.32
C GLN A 70 2.40 19.12 -6.21
N LEU A 71 2.70 18.19 -7.10
CA LEU A 71 2.15 16.83 -7.06
C LEU A 71 2.58 16.09 -5.77
N ASN A 72 3.84 16.23 -5.37
CA ASN A 72 4.34 15.68 -4.12
C ASN A 72 3.66 16.31 -2.90
N ALA A 73 3.34 17.60 -2.95
CA ALA A 73 2.57 18.27 -1.89
C ALA A 73 1.12 17.73 -1.82
N VAL A 74 0.48 17.49 -2.97
CA VAL A 74 -0.84 16.83 -3.03
C VAL A 74 -0.76 15.43 -2.42
N GLU A 75 0.26 14.65 -2.76
CA GLU A 75 0.47 13.30 -2.20
C GLU A 75 0.52 13.32 -0.67
N GLU A 76 1.28 14.22 -0.06
CA GLU A 76 1.40 14.32 1.39
C GLU A 76 0.09 14.78 2.06
N VAL A 77 -0.63 15.73 1.45
CA VAL A 77 -1.95 16.14 1.92
C VAL A 77 -2.95 14.98 1.86
N MET A 78 -2.97 14.24 0.74
CA MET A 78 -3.84 13.06 0.59
C MET A 78 -3.56 11.98 1.65
N LYS A 79 -2.29 11.68 1.89
CA LYS A 79 -1.87 10.74 2.95
C LYS A 79 -2.37 11.19 4.33
N THR A 80 -2.18 12.47 4.64
CA THR A 80 -2.61 13.04 5.91
C THR A 80 -4.12 12.94 6.07
N ARG A 81 -4.89 13.28 5.04
CA ARG A 81 -6.36 13.20 5.07
C ARG A 81 -6.86 11.76 5.23
N LEU A 82 -6.25 10.80 4.52
CA LEU A 82 -6.59 9.38 4.66
C LEU A 82 -6.39 8.89 6.10
N VAL A 83 -5.26 9.26 6.72
CA VAL A 83 -4.99 8.92 8.13
C VAL A 83 -6.03 9.57 9.05
N THR A 84 -6.39 10.83 8.83
CA THR A 84 -7.40 11.57 9.60
C THR A 84 -8.78 10.93 9.49
N LEU A 85 -9.15 10.45 8.29
CA LEU A 85 -10.36 9.65 8.06
C LEU A 85 -10.30 8.25 8.71
N GLY A 86 -9.18 7.90 9.35
CA GLY A 86 -8.96 6.59 9.95
C GLY A 86 -8.66 5.49 8.94
N ILE A 87 -8.32 5.86 7.71
CA ILE A 87 -7.92 4.95 6.65
C ILE A 87 -6.40 4.84 6.70
N ASN A 88 -5.89 3.80 7.38
CA ASN A 88 -4.45 3.60 7.58
C ASN A 88 -3.82 2.69 6.52
N ASP A 89 -4.64 1.96 5.77
CA ASP A 89 -4.20 1.04 4.72
C ASP A 89 -4.55 1.64 3.35
N TYR A 90 -3.66 2.49 2.83
CA TYR A 90 -3.86 3.22 1.58
C TYR A 90 -2.61 3.17 0.73
N GLU A 91 -2.79 3.43 -0.55
CA GLU A 91 -1.73 3.64 -1.53
C GLU A 91 -1.96 4.97 -2.23
N VAL A 92 -0.96 5.83 -2.25
CA VAL A 92 -0.99 7.09 -3.00
C VAL A 92 0.19 7.09 -3.96
N TYR A 93 -0.08 7.35 -5.23
CA TYR A 93 0.92 7.36 -6.30
C TYR A 93 0.84 8.67 -7.06
N VAL A 94 2.00 9.23 -7.38
CA VAL A 94 2.13 10.37 -8.28
C VAL A 94 2.53 9.88 -9.67
N ASP A 95 1.81 10.31 -10.69
CA ASP A 95 2.15 10.14 -12.10
C ASP A 95 2.58 11.50 -12.67
N ASP A 96 3.87 11.81 -12.53
CA ASP A 96 4.48 13.07 -12.99
C ASP A 96 4.38 13.27 -14.51
N SER A 97 4.14 12.19 -15.27
CA SER A 97 4.07 12.25 -16.73
C SER A 97 2.71 12.74 -17.25
N ASN A 98 1.67 12.56 -16.44
CA ASN A 98 0.29 12.90 -16.78
C ASN A 98 -0.34 13.88 -15.79
N ASP A 99 0.44 14.45 -14.87
CA ASP A 99 -0.01 15.37 -13.80
C ASP A 99 -1.15 14.81 -12.95
N LYS A 100 -1.03 13.53 -12.54
CA LYS A 100 -2.09 12.83 -11.80
C LYS A 100 -1.63 12.32 -10.46
N VAL A 101 -2.58 12.29 -9.53
CA VAL A 101 -2.43 11.60 -8.25
C VAL A 101 -3.48 10.50 -8.15
N ILE A 102 -3.02 9.26 -7.98
CA ILE A 102 -3.85 8.06 -7.88
C ILE A 102 -3.91 7.66 -6.42
N VAL A 103 -5.11 7.54 -5.88
CA VAL A 103 -5.36 7.17 -4.49
C VAL A 103 -6.18 5.90 -4.46
N ARG A 104 -5.68 4.90 -3.72
CA ARG A 104 -6.33 3.61 -3.51
C ARG A 104 -6.44 3.35 -2.02
N PHE A 105 -7.62 2.98 -1.56
CA PHE A 105 -7.85 2.61 -0.18
C PHE A 105 -8.96 1.58 -0.03
N PRO A 106 -8.82 0.62 0.90
CA PRO A 106 -9.82 -0.41 1.13
C PRO A 106 -11.04 0.14 1.88
N TRP A 107 -12.14 -0.59 1.81
CA TRP A 107 -13.32 -0.36 2.64
C TRP A 107 -12.94 -0.52 4.12
N LYS A 108 -13.43 0.38 4.96
CA LYS A 108 -13.29 0.23 6.41
C LYS A 108 -14.00 -1.03 6.89
N ASN A 109 -13.28 -1.89 7.60
CA ASN A 109 -13.85 -3.12 8.13
C ASN A 109 -14.88 -2.79 9.24
N GLY A 110 -16.14 -3.20 9.03
CA GLY A 110 -17.20 -3.09 10.03
C GLY A 110 -18.16 -1.91 9.87
N GLU A 111 -17.92 -0.98 8.96
CA GLU A 111 -18.86 0.09 8.62
C GLU A 111 -19.75 -0.35 7.46
N SER A 112 -21.05 -0.55 7.74
CA SER A 112 -22.06 -0.81 6.71
C SER A 112 -22.43 0.46 5.92
N ASP A 113 -22.12 1.63 6.47
CA ASP A 113 -22.58 2.94 5.99
C ASP A 113 -21.42 3.81 5.46
N PHE A 114 -20.25 3.21 5.15
CA PHE A 114 -19.17 3.94 4.52
C PHE A 114 -19.57 4.39 3.11
N ASP A 115 -19.62 5.71 2.91
CA ASP A 115 -19.90 6.33 1.61
C ASP A 115 -18.58 6.68 0.90
N PRO A 116 -18.21 5.92 -0.13
CA PRO A 116 -16.97 6.17 -0.87
C PRO A 116 -17.00 7.48 -1.67
N GLU A 117 -18.17 7.94 -2.10
CA GLU A 117 -18.28 9.19 -2.85
C GLU A 117 -18.00 10.38 -1.94
N SER A 118 -18.55 10.39 -0.73
CA SER A 118 -18.27 11.41 0.28
C SER A 118 -16.80 11.43 0.69
N ALA A 119 -16.19 10.25 0.89
CA ALA A 119 -14.77 10.17 1.23
C ALA A 119 -13.86 10.72 0.11
N VAL A 120 -14.19 10.44 -1.16
CA VAL A 120 -13.42 10.96 -2.31
C VAL A 120 -13.63 12.46 -2.47
N ALA A 121 -14.86 12.95 -2.26
CA ALA A 121 -15.13 14.38 -2.28
C ALA A 121 -14.31 15.12 -1.21
N GLU A 122 -14.27 14.60 0.02
CA GLU A 122 -13.49 15.16 1.13
C GLU A 122 -11.98 15.14 0.87
N LEU A 123 -11.47 14.08 0.23
CA LEU A 123 -10.07 14.03 -0.20
C LEU A 123 -9.73 15.11 -1.23
N GLY A 124 -10.64 15.41 -2.15
CA GLY A 124 -10.45 16.38 -3.24
C GLY A 124 -10.71 17.83 -2.83
N GLU A 125 -11.32 18.10 -1.66
CA GLU A 125 -11.57 19.47 -1.20
C GLU A 125 -10.26 20.25 -1.04
N THR A 126 -10.23 21.51 -1.49
CA THR A 126 -9.06 22.39 -1.34
C THR A 126 -8.75 22.69 0.12
N ALA A 127 -9.78 22.80 0.97
CA ALA A 127 -9.70 23.06 2.40
C ALA A 127 -8.73 24.21 2.75
N LYS A 128 -8.74 25.27 1.94
CA LYS A 128 -7.83 26.42 2.08
C LYS A 128 -8.32 27.30 3.23
N LEU A 129 -7.72 27.13 4.40
CA LEU A 129 -7.99 27.96 5.56
C LEU A 129 -7.28 29.32 5.42
N GLN A 130 -8.03 30.41 5.57
CA GLN A 130 -7.49 31.77 5.53
C GLN A 130 -8.11 32.62 6.66
N PHE A 131 -7.24 33.39 7.32
CA PHE A 131 -7.63 34.44 8.24
C PHE A 131 -7.50 35.76 7.50
N ARG A 132 -8.60 36.54 7.44
CA ARG A 132 -8.65 37.77 6.68
C ARG A 132 -9.05 38.96 7.54
N ALA A 133 -8.54 40.14 7.19
CA ALA A 133 -8.85 41.38 7.86
C ALA A 133 -10.30 41.77 7.58
N GLY A 134 -11.05 42.02 8.65
CA GLY A 134 -12.47 42.39 8.58
C GLY A 134 -13.38 41.23 8.14
N TYR A 135 -14.67 41.51 8.03
CA TYR A 135 -15.65 40.62 7.42
C TYR A 135 -16.21 41.27 6.17
N ASN A 136 -15.67 40.90 5.04
CA ASN A 136 -16.01 41.44 3.74
C ASN A 136 -16.00 40.32 2.67
N TYR A 137 -16.90 40.39 1.71
CA TYR A 137 -16.98 39.47 0.60
C TYR A 137 -17.76 40.07 -0.57
N THR A 138 -17.49 39.59 -1.78
CA THR A 138 -18.32 39.83 -2.96
C THR A 138 -19.13 38.58 -3.25
N SER A 139 -20.37 38.78 -3.73
CA SER A 139 -21.23 37.67 -4.16
C SER A 139 -21.64 37.91 -5.61
N GLU A 140 -21.39 36.92 -6.45
CA GLU A 140 -21.82 36.89 -7.83
C GLU A 140 -22.83 35.77 -8.01
N VAL A 141 -23.92 36.04 -8.73
CA VAL A 141 -24.97 35.07 -9.04
C VAL A 141 -24.85 34.73 -10.51
N ASP A 142 -24.67 33.46 -10.83
CA ASP A 142 -24.60 33.00 -12.21
C ASP A 142 -25.98 32.93 -12.86
N ASP A 143 -26.03 32.69 -14.18
CA ASP A 143 -27.27 32.61 -14.97
C ASP A 143 -28.19 31.46 -14.53
N LEU A 144 -27.66 30.51 -13.72
CA LEU A 144 -28.39 29.36 -13.16
C LEU A 144 -28.89 29.61 -11.75
N GLY A 145 -28.58 30.80 -11.18
CA GLY A 145 -29.02 31.20 -9.83
C GLY A 145 -28.09 30.71 -8.70
N ASN A 146 -26.93 30.16 -9.00
CA ASN A 146 -25.94 29.78 -7.99
C ASN A 146 -25.19 31.04 -7.53
N THR A 147 -24.98 31.17 -6.23
CA THR A 147 -24.26 32.30 -5.64
C THR A 147 -22.83 31.88 -5.30
N THR A 148 -21.86 32.48 -5.95
CA THR A 148 -20.43 32.32 -5.62
C THR A 148 -20.00 33.45 -4.70
N ILE A 149 -19.45 33.10 -3.53
CA ILE A 149 -18.90 34.03 -2.54
C ILE A 149 -17.39 34.08 -2.69
N THR A 150 -16.84 35.27 -2.86
CA THR A 150 -15.39 35.49 -2.89
C THR A 150 -15.00 36.27 -1.63
N PRO A 151 -14.23 35.67 -0.69
CA PRO A 151 -13.76 36.35 0.51
C PRO A 151 -12.94 37.61 0.20
N GLY A 152 -13.25 38.72 0.86
CA GLY A 152 -12.52 39.98 0.77
C GLY A 152 -11.57 40.18 1.95
N GLY A 153 -10.89 41.33 1.95
CA GLY A 153 -9.89 41.69 2.96
C GLY A 153 -8.54 41.03 2.76
N ASP A 154 -7.49 41.61 3.36
CA ASP A 154 -6.13 41.10 3.24
C ASP A 154 -5.97 39.78 4.01
N ILE A 155 -5.22 38.84 3.45
CA ILE A 155 -4.89 37.58 4.10
C ILE A 155 -3.85 37.84 5.19
N ILE A 156 -4.18 37.44 6.43
CA ILE A 156 -3.32 37.58 7.62
C ILE A 156 -2.52 36.28 7.84
N LEU A 157 -3.23 35.13 7.80
CA LEU A 157 -2.68 33.79 7.97
C LEU A 157 -3.28 32.84 6.95
N GLU A 158 -2.52 31.86 6.59
CA GLU A 158 -2.99 30.69 5.84
C GLU A 158 -2.85 29.40 6.69
N GLY A 159 -3.45 28.31 6.22
CA GLY A 159 -3.37 27.00 6.90
C GLY A 159 -1.93 26.54 7.13
N THR A 160 -0.99 26.95 6.26
CA THR A 160 0.44 26.65 6.38
C THR A 160 1.11 27.28 7.61
N ASP A 161 0.52 28.33 8.19
CA ASP A 161 1.01 29.01 9.41
C ASP A 161 0.52 28.33 10.70
N ILE A 162 -0.32 27.31 10.59
CA ILE A 162 -0.83 26.54 11.72
C ILE A 162 0.06 25.33 11.96
N ASP A 163 0.40 25.09 13.23
CA ASP A 163 1.16 23.93 13.67
C ASP A 163 0.22 22.76 13.97
N GLU A 164 -0.85 23.04 14.72
CA GLU A 164 -1.82 22.04 15.16
C GLU A 164 -3.20 22.68 15.43
N ALA A 165 -4.25 21.94 15.10
CA ALA A 165 -5.63 22.27 15.44
C ALA A 165 -6.23 21.15 16.30
N PHE A 166 -6.90 21.50 17.41
CA PHE A 166 -7.51 20.53 18.32
C PHE A 166 -8.77 21.06 18.98
N VAL A 167 -9.66 20.15 19.39
CA VAL A 167 -10.95 20.49 19.99
C VAL A 167 -10.76 20.84 21.46
N LYS A 168 -11.38 21.93 21.89
CA LYS A 168 -11.53 22.31 23.31
C LYS A 168 -13.00 22.55 23.63
N PRO A 169 -13.46 22.22 24.84
CA PRO A 169 -14.77 22.67 25.30
C PRO A 169 -14.78 24.19 25.47
N GLU A 170 -15.89 24.84 25.13
CA GLU A 170 -16.08 26.26 25.39
C GLU A 170 -16.41 26.47 26.87
N ILE A 171 -15.80 27.49 27.48
CA ILE A 171 -15.95 27.82 28.91
C ILE A 171 -16.71 29.14 29.00
N ASP A 172 -17.76 29.17 29.80
CA ASP A 172 -18.53 30.40 30.05
C ASP A 172 -17.75 31.39 30.93
N SER A 173 -18.27 32.60 31.09
CA SER A 173 -17.69 33.66 31.93
C SER A 173 -17.61 33.29 33.43
N SER A 174 -18.30 32.25 33.86
CA SER A 174 -18.28 31.71 35.23
C SER A 174 -17.29 30.56 35.42
N GLY A 175 -16.59 30.13 34.35
CA GLY A 175 -15.60 29.03 34.38
C GLY A 175 -16.24 27.65 34.22
N ASN A 176 -17.53 27.53 33.85
CA ASN A 176 -18.16 26.24 33.61
C ASN A 176 -18.08 25.88 32.13
N GLN A 177 -17.94 24.58 31.85
CA GLN A 177 -18.00 24.07 30.51
C GLN A 177 -19.41 24.22 29.95
N THR A 178 -19.54 24.77 28.75
CA THR A 178 -20.78 24.84 27.98
C THR A 178 -21.05 23.55 27.20
N GLU A 179 -22.19 23.47 26.53
CA GLU A 179 -22.49 22.36 25.61
C GLU A 179 -21.76 22.54 24.24
N HIS A 180 -21.11 23.67 24.01
CA HIS A 180 -20.39 24.00 22.77
C HIS A 180 -18.91 23.71 22.86
N TYR A 181 -18.33 23.50 21.70
CA TYR A 181 -16.90 23.24 21.53
C TYR A 181 -16.29 24.31 20.62
N MET A 182 -14.98 24.49 20.76
CA MET A 182 -14.19 25.38 19.91
C MET A 182 -13.02 24.63 19.32
N VAL A 183 -12.50 25.12 18.19
CA VAL A 183 -11.22 24.63 17.64
C VAL A 183 -10.11 25.56 18.08
N ALA A 184 -9.21 25.05 18.91
CA ALA A 184 -8.01 25.75 19.32
C ALA A 184 -6.88 25.50 18.32
N LEU A 185 -6.24 26.59 17.89
CA LEU A 185 -5.15 26.59 16.93
C LEU A 185 -3.86 26.98 17.64
N LYS A 186 -2.80 26.25 17.33
CA LYS A 186 -1.45 26.59 17.69
C LYS A 186 -0.74 27.08 16.44
N LEU A 187 -0.23 28.31 16.47
CA LEU A 187 0.45 28.93 15.33
C LEU A 187 1.94 28.64 15.33
N LYS A 188 2.50 28.43 14.14
CA LYS A 188 3.94 28.40 13.93
C LYS A 188 4.56 29.77 14.23
N GLU A 189 5.86 29.83 14.35
CA GLU A 189 6.57 31.08 14.61
C GLU A 189 6.31 32.14 13.53
N SER A 190 6.23 31.74 12.27
CA SER A 190 5.88 32.61 11.12
C SER A 190 4.51 33.28 11.27
N GLY A 191 3.51 32.52 11.67
CA GLY A 191 2.15 33.01 11.84
C GLY A 191 1.92 33.82 13.11
N ARG A 192 2.73 33.61 14.15
CA ARG A 192 2.57 34.26 15.46
C ARG A 192 2.71 35.75 15.38
N ASP A 193 3.76 36.24 14.73
CA ASP A 193 4.06 37.66 14.59
C ASP A 193 3.04 38.36 13.69
N ALA A 194 2.67 37.72 12.59
CA ALA A 194 1.64 38.21 11.67
C ALA A 194 0.29 38.37 12.39
N PHE A 195 -0.10 37.37 13.21
CA PHE A 195 -1.34 37.40 13.95
C PHE A 195 -1.35 38.41 15.09
N ALA A 196 -0.21 38.58 15.79
CA ALA A 196 -0.04 39.60 16.81
C ALA A 196 -0.20 41.01 16.23
N ASN A 197 0.44 41.27 15.09
CA ASN A 197 0.32 42.56 14.39
C ASN A 197 -1.10 42.82 13.91
N ALA A 198 -1.77 41.82 13.36
CA ALA A 198 -3.14 41.91 12.90
C ALA A 198 -4.13 42.17 14.04
N THR A 199 -4.00 41.46 15.15
CA THR A 199 -4.86 41.69 16.32
C THR A 199 -4.58 43.04 16.97
N GLN A 200 -3.32 43.54 16.96
CA GLN A 200 -2.99 44.88 17.42
C GLN A 200 -3.64 45.97 16.52
N ALA A 201 -3.63 45.78 15.19
CA ALA A 201 -4.28 46.71 14.27
C ALA A 201 -5.79 46.73 14.46
N ALA A 202 -6.43 45.56 14.64
CA ALA A 202 -7.85 45.47 14.93
C ALA A 202 -8.26 46.16 16.27
N VAL A 203 -7.47 45.99 17.33
CA VAL A 203 -7.65 46.67 18.63
C VAL A 203 -7.47 48.19 18.46
N ASN A 204 -6.56 48.63 17.61
CA ASN A 204 -6.36 50.04 17.27
C ASN A 204 -7.45 50.62 16.35
N LYS A 205 -8.48 49.82 16.02
CA LYS A 205 -9.62 50.20 15.20
C LYS A 205 -9.25 50.59 13.76
N ASP A 206 -8.29 49.86 13.17
CA ASP A 206 -7.96 50.02 11.74
C ASP A 206 -9.18 49.66 10.87
N ALA A 207 -9.51 50.51 9.92
CA ALA A 207 -10.66 50.35 9.04
C ALA A 207 -10.65 49.07 8.21
N ALA A 208 -9.46 48.50 7.93
CA ALA A 208 -9.33 47.23 7.24
C ALA A 208 -9.97 46.05 7.99
N TYR A 209 -10.10 46.17 9.32
CA TYR A 209 -10.67 45.11 10.18
C TYR A 209 -12.15 45.31 10.47
N LEU A 210 -12.82 46.29 9.86
CA LEU A 210 -14.22 46.58 10.09
C LEU A 210 -15.11 45.45 9.52
N ASP A 211 -16.12 45.08 10.29
CA ASP A 211 -17.18 44.18 9.84
C ASP A 211 -18.15 44.97 8.93
N THR A 212 -18.00 44.83 7.59
CA THR A 212 -18.81 45.55 6.61
C THR A 212 -20.06 44.80 6.16
N LYS A 213 -20.17 43.52 6.45
CA LYS A 213 -21.26 42.63 6.01
C LYS A 213 -22.14 42.12 7.12
N GLY A 214 -21.65 42.14 8.36
CA GLY A 214 -22.42 41.76 9.55
C GLY A 214 -23.04 42.98 10.26
N SER A 215 -22.76 43.13 11.58
CA SER A 215 -23.33 44.18 12.42
C SER A 215 -22.69 45.57 12.28
N GLY A 216 -21.68 45.73 11.44
CA GLY A 216 -21.11 47.03 11.01
C GLY A 216 -20.37 47.88 12.04
N SER A 217 -20.20 47.43 13.26
CA SER A 217 -19.60 48.23 14.36
C SER A 217 -18.47 47.54 15.10
N ARG A 218 -18.04 46.40 14.61
CA ARG A 218 -16.99 45.57 15.25
C ARG A 218 -15.76 45.45 14.38
N TYR A 219 -14.61 45.33 15.02
CA TYR A 219 -13.37 45.02 14.35
C TYR A 219 -13.11 43.53 14.52
N VAL A 220 -13.05 42.82 13.40
CA VAL A 220 -13.07 41.36 13.37
C VAL A 220 -11.91 40.82 12.50
N ILE A 221 -11.55 39.61 12.75
CA ILE A 221 -10.76 38.78 11.85
C ILE A 221 -11.67 37.64 11.39
N SER A 222 -11.98 37.61 10.10
CA SER A 222 -12.83 36.55 9.55
C SER A 222 -11.99 35.33 9.18
N ILE A 223 -12.55 34.17 9.44
CA ILE A 223 -11.94 32.86 9.24
C ILE A 223 -12.71 32.14 8.13
N TRP A 224 -12.04 31.86 7.05
CA TRP A 224 -12.62 31.29 5.85
C TRP A 224 -12.02 29.92 5.56
N MET A 225 -12.86 28.98 5.15
CA MET A 225 -12.44 27.73 4.52
C MET A 225 -12.96 27.76 3.08
N ASP A 226 -12.05 27.90 2.12
CA ASP A 226 -12.37 28.17 0.72
C ASP A 226 -13.29 29.41 0.59
N THR A 227 -14.54 29.22 0.16
CA THR A 227 -15.55 30.28 0.00
C THR A 227 -16.51 30.40 1.20
N ASN A 228 -16.40 29.49 2.19
CA ASN A 228 -17.27 29.45 3.35
C ASN A 228 -16.68 30.21 4.54
N CYS A 229 -17.38 31.20 5.05
CA CYS A 229 -17.02 31.87 6.29
C CYS A 229 -17.39 30.98 7.49
N ILE A 230 -16.39 30.50 8.22
CA ILE A 230 -16.58 29.65 9.39
C ILE A 230 -16.93 30.48 10.62
N SER A 231 -16.20 31.58 10.83
CA SER A 231 -16.37 32.46 11.98
C SER A 231 -15.76 33.84 11.71
N TYR A 232 -16.28 34.86 12.39
CA TYR A 232 -15.76 36.25 12.33
C TYR A 232 -15.79 36.90 13.71
N PRO A 233 -14.98 36.37 14.66
CA PRO A 233 -14.95 36.86 16.03
C PRO A 233 -14.43 38.30 16.09
N ALA A 234 -15.00 39.09 17.05
CA ALA A 234 -14.48 40.40 17.38
C ALA A 234 -13.10 40.27 18.08
N VAL A 235 -12.16 41.13 17.72
CA VAL A 235 -10.83 41.16 18.33
C VAL A 235 -10.87 42.17 19.49
N ASN A 236 -10.82 41.69 20.73
CA ASN A 236 -10.87 42.56 21.92
C ASN A 236 -9.44 42.81 22.49
N ASP A 237 -8.54 41.87 22.35
CA ASP A 237 -7.19 41.92 22.89
C ASP A 237 -6.15 41.48 21.86
N VAL A 238 -4.88 41.89 22.09
CA VAL A 238 -3.75 41.47 21.26
C VAL A 238 -3.35 40.03 21.59
N ILE A 239 -3.34 39.18 20.58
CA ILE A 239 -2.99 37.76 20.72
C ILE A 239 -1.52 37.54 20.28
N SER A 240 -0.59 37.58 21.24
CA SER A 240 0.85 37.43 20.99
C SER A 240 1.41 36.04 21.35
N LYS A 241 0.62 35.18 22.01
CA LYS A 241 1.10 33.85 22.47
C LYS A 241 1.09 32.77 21.40
N GLY A 242 0.57 33.05 20.23
CA GLY A 242 0.47 32.07 19.13
C GLY A 242 -0.61 31.01 19.34
N GLU A 243 -1.60 31.28 20.19
CA GLU A 243 -2.79 30.47 20.33
C GLU A 243 -4.00 31.29 19.87
N ALA A 244 -4.81 30.75 18.97
CA ALA A 244 -6.05 31.32 18.50
C ALA A 244 -7.17 30.30 18.67
N ASN A 245 -8.39 30.77 18.87
CA ASN A 245 -9.57 29.90 18.98
C ASN A 245 -10.57 30.26 17.90
N ILE A 246 -11.09 29.26 17.20
CA ILE A 246 -12.24 29.38 16.31
C ILE A 246 -13.47 29.03 17.17
N THR A 247 -14.28 30.03 17.44
CA THR A 247 -15.53 29.87 18.17
C THR A 247 -16.71 29.90 17.20
N GLY A 248 -17.74 29.15 17.49
CA GLY A 248 -18.95 29.02 16.68
C GLY A 248 -19.94 28.11 17.38
N ASP A 249 -21.06 27.85 16.74
CA ASP A 249 -22.08 26.92 17.25
C ASP A 249 -21.70 25.48 16.86
N PHE A 250 -20.57 25.00 17.44
CA PHE A 250 -20.06 23.68 17.17
C PHE A 250 -20.40 22.70 18.29
N ASP A 251 -20.95 21.55 17.90
CA ASP A 251 -20.90 20.35 18.72
C ASP A 251 -19.49 19.71 18.65
N TYR A 252 -19.27 18.63 19.40
CA TYR A 252 -17.97 17.96 19.41
C TYR A 252 -17.56 17.45 18.02
N ASP A 253 -18.50 16.85 17.28
CA ASP A 253 -18.22 16.24 15.98
C ASP A 253 -17.94 17.30 14.91
N GLY A 254 -18.66 18.41 14.91
CA GLY A 254 -18.42 19.55 14.03
C GLY A 254 -17.07 20.23 14.30
N ALA A 255 -16.72 20.47 15.58
CA ALA A 255 -15.43 21.00 15.95
C ALA A 255 -14.29 20.05 15.57
N LYS A 256 -14.50 18.75 15.73
CA LYS A 256 -13.53 17.71 15.35
C LYS A 256 -13.34 17.67 13.84
N ALA A 257 -14.41 17.64 13.05
CA ALA A 257 -14.32 17.64 11.60
C ALA A 257 -13.56 18.87 11.07
N LEU A 258 -13.79 20.06 11.67
CA LEU A 258 -13.06 21.26 11.30
C LEU A 258 -11.57 21.19 11.68
N ALA A 259 -11.24 20.70 12.88
CA ALA A 259 -9.86 20.52 13.31
C ALA A 259 -9.11 19.52 12.41
N ASP A 260 -9.77 18.43 12.05
CA ASP A 260 -9.26 17.41 11.15
C ASP A 260 -9.00 17.97 9.73
N LYS A 261 -9.91 18.78 9.19
CA LYS A 261 -9.70 19.47 7.89
C LYS A 261 -8.52 20.44 7.94
N ILE A 262 -8.35 21.18 9.02
CA ILE A 262 -7.23 22.11 9.19
C ILE A 262 -5.91 21.35 9.27
N ASN A 263 -5.85 20.28 10.05
CA ASN A 263 -4.67 19.42 10.19
C ASN A 263 -4.34 18.65 8.89
N GLY A 264 -5.35 18.32 8.10
CA GLY A 264 -5.22 17.69 6.80
C GLY A 264 -4.51 18.56 5.75
N GLY A 265 -4.49 19.87 5.97
CA GLY A 265 -3.80 20.83 5.12
C GLY A 265 -4.53 21.19 3.83
N ALA A 266 -4.08 22.28 3.21
CA ALA A 266 -4.63 22.79 1.96
C ALA A 266 -3.92 22.17 0.74
N LEU A 267 -4.69 21.92 -0.31
CA LEU A 267 -4.14 21.52 -1.61
C LEU A 267 -3.52 22.73 -2.34
N PRO A 268 -2.42 22.53 -3.08
CA PRO A 268 -1.75 23.62 -3.80
C PRO A 268 -2.56 24.14 -5.01
N PHE A 269 -3.51 23.35 -5.51
CA PHE A 269 -4.44 23.69 -6.59
C PHE A 269 -5.73 22.87 -6.47
N ASN A 270 -6.77 23.28 -7.20
CA ASN A 270 -8.03 22.55 -7.24
C ASN A 270 -7.87 21.21 -7.96
N LEU A 271 -8.39 20.14 -7.37
CA LEU A 271 -8.36 18.82 -7.96
C LEU A 271 -9.71 18.47 -8.58
N LYS A 272 -9.64 17.85 -9.75
CA LYS A 272 -10.78 17.23 -10.42
C LYS A 272 -10.64 15.72 -10.36
N THR A 273 -11.71 15.03 -9.97
CA THR A 273 -11.79 13.58 -10.09
C THR A 273 -11.94 13.20 -11.56
N GLU A 274 -10.94 12.52 -12.11
CA GLU A 274 -10.96 12.06 -13.50
C GLU A 274 -11.55 10.66 -13.62
N THR A 275 -11.15 9.77 -12.73
CA THR A 275 -11.70 8.41 -12.66
C THR A 275 -12.04 8.05 -11.23
N PHE A 276 -13.17 7.39 -11.08
CA PHE A 276 -13.63 6.87 -9.81
C PHE A 276 -14.17 5.47 -9.99
N LYS A 277 -13.58 4.50 -9.30
CA LYS A 277 -14.00 3.11 -9.33
C LYS A 277 -14.15 2.59 -7.90
N THR A 278 -15.24 1.91 -7.65
CA THR A 278 -15.47 1.21 -6.38
C THR A 278 -15.61 -0.28 -6.61
N ILE A 279 -14.99 -1.06 -5.73
CA ILE A 279 -15.06 -2.53 -5.73
C ILE A 279 -15.71 -2.98 -4.44
N SER A 280 -16.83 -3.68 -4.58
CA SER A 280 -17.57 -4.20 -3.42
C SER A 280 -16.78 -5.29 -2.69
N PRO A 281 -16.71 -5.26 -1.33
CA PRO A 281 -16.02 -6.29 -0.54
C PRO A 281 -16.54 -7.71 -0.77
N SER A 282 -17.81 -7.86 -1.14
CA SER A 282 -18.40 -9.17 -1.39
C SER A 282 -17.84 -9.84 -2.64
N MET A 283 -17.55 -9.08 -3.69
CA MET A 283 -16.96 -9.58 -4.93
C MET A 283 -15.51 -10.04 -4.71
N GLY A 284 -14.71 -9.20 -4.05
CA GLY A 284 -13.30 -9.50 -3.81
C GLY A 284 -13.08 -10.71 -2.90
N LYS A 285 -13.79 -10.81 -1.78
CA LYS A 285 -13.73 -11.98 -0.87
C LYS A 285 -14.14 -13.28 -1.56
N GLY A 286 -15.13 -13.22 -2.47
CA GLY A 286 -15.53 -14.36 -3.30
C GLY A 286 -14.41 -14.81 -4.22
N ALA A 287 -13.79 -13.88 -4.94
CA ALA A 287 -12.67 -14.13 -5.84
C ALA A 287 -11.47 -14.72 -5.10
N LEU A 288 -11.07 -14.14 -3.95
CA LEU A 288 -9.99 -14.66 -3.10
C LEU A 288 -10.21 -16.11 -2.71
N ARG A 289 -11.42 -16.44 -2.22
CA ARG A 289 -11.76 -17.83 -1.81
C ARG A 289 -11.60 -18.81 -2.96
N ILE A 290 -12.14 -18.47 -4.14
CA ILE A 290 -12.05 -19.32 -5.33
C ILE A 290 -10.60 -19.50 -5.76
N MET A 291 -9.81 -18.44 -5.81
CA MET A 291 -8.41 -18.49 -6.23
C MET A 291 -7.54 -19.27 -5.23
N MET A 292 -7.73 -19.09 -3.93
CA MET A 292 -7.04 -19.87 -2.89
C MET A 292 -7.35 -21.36 -3.00
N MET A 293 -8.64 -21.73 -3.18
CA MET A 293 -9.04 -23.12 -3.38
C MET A 293 -8.44 -23.70 -4.67
N SER A 294 -8.47 -22.96 -5.77
CA SER A 294 -7.88 -23.37 -7.04
C SER A 294 -6.38 -23.60 -6.92
N GLY A 295 -5.67 -22.70 -6.23
CA GLY A 295 -4.23 -22.83 -5.96
C GLY A 295 -3.88 -24.08 -5.12
N ILE A 296 -4.65 -24.35 -4.08
CA ILE A 296 -4.50 -25.56 -3.25
C ILE A 296 -4.76 -26.82 -4.06
N ILE A 297 -5.84 -26.85 -4.85
CA ILE A 297 -6.17 -28.01 -5.71
C ILE A 297 -5.06 -28.22 -6.74
N ALA A 298 -4.59 -27.16 -7.40
CA ALA A 298 -3.49 -27.25 -8.36
C ALA A 298 -2.21 -27.81 -7.70
N LEU A 299 -1.84 -27.28 -6.52
CA LEU A 299 -0.70 -27.75 -5.76
C LEU A 299 -0.80 -29.24 -5.44
N CYS A 300 -1.94 -29.68 -4.92
CA CYS A 300 -2.17 -31.09 -4.59
C CYS A 300 -2.09 -32.00 -5.83
N LEU A 301 -2.72 -31.61 -6.92
CA LEU A 301 -2.69 -32.40 -8.17
C LEU A 301 -1.27 -32.50 -8.72
N ILE A 302 -0.53 -31.42 -8.70
CA ILE A 302 0.88 -31.41 -9.16
C ILE A 302 1.76 -32.28 -8.26
N MET A 303 1.61 -32.22 -6.94
CA MET A 303 2.37 -33.08 -6.01
C MET A 303 2.07 -34.56 -6.25
N ILE A 304 0.79 -34.94 -6.42
CA ILE A 304 0.39 -36.31 -6.72
C ILE A 304 0.99 -36.75 -8.06
N TYR A 305 0.87 -35.94 -9.10
CA TYR A 305 1.44 -36.19 -10.42
C TYR A 305 2.95 -36.46 -10.34
N MET A 306 3.69 -35.61 -9.61
CA MET A 306 5.14 -35.77 -9.43
C MET A 306 5.50 -37.07 -8.71
N ILE A 307 4.79 -37.42 -7.62
CA ILE A 307 5.05 -38.64 -6.85
C ILE A 307 4.77 -39.89 -7.70
N VAL A 308 3.68 -39.90 -8.46
CA VAL A 308 3.29 -41.03 -9.28
C VAL A 308 4.31 -41.28 -10.43
N LEU A 309 4.71 -40.22 -11.15
CA LEU A 309 5.60 -40.36 -12.31
C LEU A 309 7.07 -40.51 -11.94
N TYR A 310 7.53 -39.74 -10.95
CA TYR A 310 8.94 -39.66 -10.59
C TYR A 310 9.29 -40.39 -9.28
N ARG A 311 8.30 -40.98 -8.62
CA ARG A 311 8.50 -41.76 -7.39
C ARG A 311 9.29 -40.98 -6.33
N LEU A 312 10.50 -41.47 -5.95
CA LEU A 312 11.33 -40.84 -4.91
C LEU A 312 11.81 -39.43 -5.29
N PRO A 313 12.36 -39.17 -6.48
CA PRO A 313 12.59 -37.80 -6.95
C PRO A 313 11.34 -36.94 -6.90
N GLY A 314 10.17 -37.48 -7.27
CA GLY A 314 8.89 -36.78 -7.20
C GLY A 314 8.44 -36.40 -5.78
N PHE A 315 8.66 -37.29 -4.79
CA PHE A 315 8.41 -36.96 -3.39
C PHE A 315 9.30 -35.81 -2.90
N VAL A 316 10.60 -35.85 -3.24
CA VAL A 316 11.53 -34.76 -2.91
C VAL A 316 11.12 -33.46 -3.59
N ALA A 317 10.67 -33.52 -4.84
CA ALA A 317 10.17 -32.39 -5.59
C ALA A 317 8.90 -31.79 -4.96
N ALA A 318 7.98 -32.62 -4.47
CA ALA A 318 6.78 -32.17 -3.77
C ALA A 318 7.13 -31.39 -2.48
N VAL A 319 8.11 -31.88 -1.71
CA VAL A 319 8.61 -31.16 -0.52
C VAL A 319 9.28 -29.83 -0.91
N ALA A 320 10.09 -29.83 -1.96
CA ALA A 320 10.74 -28.62 -2.45
C ALA A 320 9.72 -27.57 -2.95
N LEU A 321 8.64 -28.03 -3.61
CA LEU A 321 7.54 -27.18 -4.06
C LEU A 321 6.80 -26.51 -2.90
N LEU A 322 6.55 -27.22 -1.79
CA LEU A 322 6.00 -26.60 -0.57
C LEU A 322 6.93 -25.51 -0.04
N GLY A 323 8.25 -25.74 -0.04
CA GLY A 323 9.22 -24.71 0.34
C GLY A 323 9.24 -23.50 -0.59
N GLN A 324 9.06 -23.72 -1.89
CA GLN A 324 8.97 -22.63 -2.89
C GLN A 324 7.73 -21.75 -2.63
N VAL A 325 6.57 -22.38 -2.48
CA VAL A 325 5.31 -21.65 -2.18
C VAL A 325 5.43 -20.89 -0.87
N ALA A 326 5.95 -21.53 0.18
CA ALA A 326 6.17 -20.88 1.46
C ALA A 326 7.14 -19.70 1.33
N GLY A 327 8.21 -19.84 0.57
CA GLY A 327 9.18 -18.76 0.34
C GLY A 327 8.57 -17.57 -0.40
N THR A 328 7.77 -17.82 -1.43
CA THR A 328 7.07 -16.77 -2.17
C THR A 328 6.08 -16.02 -1.25
N LEU A 329 5.29 -16.75 -0.47
CA LEU A 329 4.37 -16.16 0.51
C LEU A 329 5.11 -15.41 1.62
N ALA A 330 6.27 -15.90 2.07
CA ALA A 330 7.09 -15.26 3.10
C ALA A 330 7.61 -13.88 2.67
N VAL A 331 8.01 -13.73 1.40
CA VAL A 331 8.44 -12.42 0.87
C VAL A 331 7.26 -11.46 0.81
N ILE A 332 6.10 -11.91 0.37
CA ILE A 332 4.88 -11.08 0.27
C ILE A 332 4.42 -10.64 1.66
N SER A 333 4.47 -11.53 2.67
CA SER A 333 4.04 -11.23 4.04
C SER A 333 5.03 -10.34 4.81
N GLY A 334 6.23 -10.07 4.26
CA GLY A 334 7.27 -9.34 4.98
C GLY A 334 7.95 -10.18 6.09
N TRP A 335 7.91 -11.51 6.00
CA TRP A 335 8.54 -12.44 6.95
C TRP A 335 10.03 -12.13 7.16
N PHE A 336 10.72 -11.65 6.12
CA PHE A 336 12.15 -11.29 6.16
C PHE A 336 12.43 -9.92 6.78
N GLY A 337 11.43 -9.20 7.30
CA GLY A 337 11.60 -7.89 7.92
C GLY A 337 11.80 -6.74 6.93
N PHE A 338 11.58 -6.94 5.64
CA PHE A 338 11.52 -5.83 4.69
C PHE A 338 10.27 -5.01 4.96
N GLU A 339 10.41 -3.70 5.14
CA GLU A 339 9.32 -2.78 5.54
C GLU A 339 8.18 -2.70 4.53
N SER A 340 8.43 -2.95 3.27
CA SER A 340 7.43 -2.99 2.23
C SER A 340 6.84 -4.39 2.08
N SER A 341 5.85 -4.76 2.89
CA SER A 341 4.99 -5.87 2.53
C SER A 341 4.23 -5.47 1.25
N ASN A 342 4.48 -6.18 0.14
CA ASN A 342 3.72 -5.93 -1.07
C ASN A 342 2.26 -6.34 -0.86
N THR A 343 1.35 -5.47 -1.28
CA THR A 343 -0.08 -5.75 -1.26
C THR A 343 -0.39 -6.94 -2.15
N LEU A 344 -1.10 -7.92 -1.63
CA LEU A 344 -1.49 -9.11 -2.39
C LEU A 344 -2.72 -8.80 -3.25
N THR A 345 -2.55 -8.86 -4.57
CA THR A 345 -3.58 -8.59 -5.56
C THR A 345 -4.12 -9.89 -6.17
N ILE A 346 -5.27 -9.85 -6.86
CA ILE A 346 -5.78 -10.99 -7.62
C ILE A 346 -4.77 -11.47 -8.68
N PRO A 347 -4.19 -10.59 -9.53
CA PRO A 347 -3.10 -10.99 -10.42
C PRO A 347 -1.87 -11.52 -9.69
N GLY A 348 -1.52 -10.97 -8.52
CA GLY A 348 -0.42 -11.48 -7.69
C GLY A 348 -0.63 -12.94 -7.28
N ILE A 349 -1.85 -13.32 -6.87
CA ILE A 349 -2.18 -14.72 -6.56
C ILE A 349 -2.07 -15.60 -7.82
N ALA A 350 -2.53 -15.11 -8.99
CA ALA A 350 -2.35 -15.81 -10.25
C ALA A 350 -0.87 -16.04 -10.58
N GLY A 351 -0.01 -15.06 -10.28
CA GLY A 351 1.45 -15.18 -10.39
C GLY A 351 2.03 -16.30 -9.51
N ILE A 352 1.54 -16.42 -8.26
CA ILE A 352 1.93 -17.52 -7.36
C ILE A 352 1.53 -18.87 -7.96
N ILE A 353 0.29 -19.01 -8.44
CA ILE A 353 -0.21 -20.25 -9.05
C ILE A 353 0.60 -20.61 -10.30
N LEU A 354 0.93 -19.64 -11.14
CA LEU A 354 1.80 -19.83 -12.29
C LEU A 354 3.22 -20.25 -11.88
N ALA A 355 3.79 -19.63 -10.85
CA ALA A 355 5.11 -19.99 -10.31
C ALA A 355 5.14 -21.43 -9.75
N ILE A 356 4.02 -21.94 -9.19
CA ILE A 356 3.90 -23.36 -8.79
C ILE A 356 4.11 -24.27 -10.00
N GLY A 357 3.45 -23.99 -11.14
CA GLY A 357 3.62 -24.75 -12.38
C GLY A 357 5.07 -24.77 -12.87
N MET A 358 5.68 -23.60 -12.97
CA MET A 358 7.10 -23.46 -13.39
C MET A 358 8.10 -24.09 -12.40
N GLY A 359 7.77 -24.11 -11.10
CA GLY A 359 8.59 -24.71 -10.06
C GLY A 359 8.76 -26.22 -10.21
N VAL A 360 7.80 -26.86 -10.84
CA VAL A 360 7.83 -28.30 -11.10
C VAL A 360 8.75 -28.63 -12.26
N ASP A 361 8.85 -27.79 -13.28
CA ASP A 361 9.64 -28.03 -14.49
C ASP A 361 11.12 -28.31 -14.16
N CYS A 362 11.69 -27.59 -13.20
CA CYS A 362 13.07 -27.83 -12.76
C CYS A 362 13.29 -29.25 -12.24
N ASN A 363 12.32 -29.76 -11.50
CA ASN A 363 12.35 -31.11 -10.94
C ASN A 363 12.04 -32.18 -11.99
N ILE A 364 11.14 -31.89 -12.94
CA ILE A 364 10.86 -32.76 -14.08
C ILE A 364 12.11 -32.95 -14.96
N ILE A 365 12.73 -31.82 -15.38
CA ILE A 365 13.96 -31.87 -16.20
C ILE A 365 15.06 -32.66 -15.49
N THR A 366 15.24 -32.41 -14.17
CA THR A 366 16.22 -33.14 -13.38
C THR A 366 15.86 -34.63 -13.26
N GLY A 367 14.59 -34.96 -13.04
CA GLY A 367 14.07 -36.32 -12.94
C GLY A 367 14.28 -37.11 -14.23
N GLU A 368 13.96 -36.52 -15.40
CA GLU A 368 14.18 -37.15 -16.70
C GLU A 368 15.67 -37.34 -16.97
N ARG A 369 16.55 -36.38 -16.66
CA ARG A 369 17.99 -36.55 -16.77
C ARG A 369 18.52 -37.65 -15.87
N ILE A 370 17.98 -37.82 -14.66
CA ILE A 370 18.36 -38.96 -13.79
C ILE A 370 17.96 -40.28 -14.42
N LYS A 371 16.77 -40.42 -15.00
CA LYS A 371 16.32 -41.61 -15.71
C LYS A 371 17.24 -41.94 -16.91
N GLU A 372 17.54 -40.95 -17.76
CA GLU A 372 18.45 -41.09 -18.90
C GLU A 372 19.82 -41.62 -18.47
N GLU A 373 20.43 -40.98 -17.46
CA GLU A 373 21.78 -41.37 -16.98
C GLU A 373 21.79 -42.77 -16.32
N LEU A 374 20.67 -43.19 -15.70
CA LEU A 374 20.53 -44.54 -15.18
C LEU A 374 20.38 -45.58 -16.29
N HIS A 375 19.69 -45.26 -17.38
CA HIS A 375 19.57 -46.13 -18.54
C HIS A 375 20.87 -46.31 -19.30
N THR A 376 21.81 -45.34 -19.25
CA THR A 376 23.14 -45.52 -19.79
C THR A 376 24.03 -46.45 -18.96
N GLY A 377 23.50 -47.03 -17.86
CA GLY A 377 24.21 -48.00 -17.03
C GLY A 377 25.07 -47.39 -15.91
N LYS A 378 25.08 -46.09 -15.73
CA LYS A 378 25.83 -45.42 -14.64
C LYS A 378 25.36 -45.87 -13.24
N SER A 379 26.28 -45.83 -12.27
CA SER A 379 25.89 -45.97 -10.86
C SER A 379 24.98 -44.84 -10.42
N LEU A 380 24.14 -45.06 -9.40
CA LEU A 380 23.20 -44.06 -8.91
C LEU A 380 23.87 -42.72 -8.55
N ASP A 381 24.99 -42.76 -7.83
CA ASP A 381 25.75 -41.55 -7.47
C ASP A 381 26.30 -40.80 -8.70
N SER A 382 26.80 -41.54 -9.71
CA SER A 382 27.29 -40.96 -10.95
C SER A 382 26.17 -40.38 -11.80
N ALA A 383 25.03 -41.08 -11.86
CA ALA A 383 23.82 -40.62 -12.58
C ALA A 383 23.29 -39.34 -12.00
N LEU A 384 23.11 -39.26 -10.66
CA LEU A 384 22.65 -38.05 -9.96
C LEU A 384 23.60 -36.86 -10.24
N LYS A 385 24.91 -37.06 -10.12
CA LYS A 385 25.91 -36.00 -10.35
C LYS A 385 25.89 -35.49 -11.79
N SER A 386 25.79 -36.41 -12.76
CA SER A 386 25.74 -36.04 -14.19
C SER A 386 24.43 -35.32 -14.53
N ALA A 387 23.29 -35.83 -14.04
CA ALA A 387 21.98 -35.25 -14.26
C ALA A 387 21.91 -33.81 -13.74
N TYR A 388 22.33 -33.55 -12.51
CA TYR A 388 22.34 -32.20 -11.94
C TYR A 388 23.21 -31.21 -12.71
N LYS A 389 24.35 -31.66 -13.26
CA LYS A 389 25.22 -30.81 -14.08
C LYS A 389 24.56 -30.43 -15.39
N ARG A 390 23.92 -31.40 -16.04
CA ARG A 390 23.28 -31.20 -17.36
C ARG A 390 21.96 -30.47 -17.28
N SER A 391 21.12 -30.71 -16.23
CA SER A 391 19.84 -30.08 -16.07
C SER A 391 19.96 -28.59 -15.71
N PHE A 392 21.04 -28.21 -14.99
CA PHE A 392 21.18 -26.83 -14.48
C PHE A 392 21.15 -25.78 -15.59
N THR A 393 21.85 -25.97 -16.68
CA THR A 393 21.87 -25.02 -17.80
C THR A 393 20.49 -24.89 -18.44
N SER A 394 19.82 -26.03 -18.71
CA SER A 394 18.47 -26.00 -19.29
C SER A 394 17.45 -25.34 -18.38
N ILE A 395 17.59 -25.53 -17.05
CA ILE A 395 16.72 -24.88 -16.04
C ILE A 395 16.96 -23.37 -16.00
N LEU A 396 18.24 -22.95 -16.04
CA LEU A 396 18.60 -21.54 -16.06
C LEU A 396 18.06 -20.85 -17.30
N ASP A 397 18.27 -21.44 -18.48
CA ASP A 397 17.83 -20.87 -19.76
C ASP A 397 16.29 -20.73 -19.80
N GLY A 398 15.55 -21.76 -19.36
CA GLY A 398 14.09 -21.74 -19.32
C GLY A 398 13.52 -20.69 -18.36
N ASN A 399 14.13 -20.52 -17.19
CA ASN A 399 13.66 -19.53 -16.22
C ASN A 399 14.12 -18.09 -16.54
N MET A 400 15.17 -17.90 -17.36
CA MET A 400 15.65 -16.58 -17.73
C MET A 400 14.59 -15.77 -18.50
N THR A 401 13.82 -16.42 -19.36
CA THR A 401 12.72 -15.77 -20.09
C THR A 401 11.64 -15.24 -19.14
N VAL A 402 11.33 -16.00 -18.10
CA VAL A 402 10.34 -15.61 -17.08
C VAL A 402 10.87 -14.45 -16.23
N ILE A 403 12.16 -14.46 -15.86
CA ILE A 403 12.80 -13.36 -15.14
C ILE A 403 12.72 -12.07 -15.97
N ILE A 404 13.03 -12.15 -17.27
CA ILE A 404 12.95 -10.99 -18.16
C ILE A 404 11.52 -10.43 -18.20
N VAL A 405 10.51 -11.29 -18.38
CA VAL A 405 9.10 -10.87 -18.40
C VAL A 405 8.70 -10.24 -17.06
N ALA A 406 9.07 -10.86 -15.94
CA ALA A 406 8.75 -10.33 -14.61
C ALA A 406 9.39 -8.94 -14.36
N VAL A 407 10.67 -8.77 -14.74
CA VAL A 407 11.39 -7.50 -14.64
C VAL A 407 10.75 -6.42 -15.54
N ILE A 408 10.35 -6.79 -16.77
CA ILE A 408 9.63 -5.86 -17.68
C ILE A 408 8.29 -5.42 -17.05
N LEU A 409 7.50 -6.36 -16.54
CA LEU A 409 6.22 -6.04 -15.90
C LEU A 409 6.41 -5.12 -14.68
N MET A 410 7.40 -5.42 -13.84
CA MET A 410 7.70 -4.58 -12.68
C MET A 410 8.25 -3.20 -13.07
N GLY A 411 8.98 -3.10 -14.18
CA GLY A 411 9.52 -1.83 -14.66
C GLY A 411 8.49 -0.96 -15.37
N ALA A 412 7.56 -1.58 -16.12
CA ALA A 412 6.54 -0.87 -16.88
C ALA A 412 5.36 -0.39 -16.00
N PHE A 413 5.01 -1.15 -14.96
CA PHE A 413 3.83 -0.91 -14.13
C PHE A 413 4.16 -0.60 -12.66
N GLY A 414 5.43 -0.42 -12.33
CA GLY A 414 5.86 -0.03 -10.99
C GLY A 414 5.79 1.48 -10.78
N VAL A 415 5.63 1.88 -9.51
CA VAL A 415 5.75 3.29 -9.13
C VAL A 415 7.11 3.85 -9.54
N SER A 416 7.16 5.12 -9.91
CA SER A 416 8.37 5.81 -10.41
C SER A 416 9.57 5.70 -9.48
N THR A 417 9.34 5.52 -8.18
CA THR A 417 10.37 5.33 -7.14
C THR A 417 10.94 3.91 -7.10
N SER A 418 10.28 2.91 -7.70
CA SER A 418 10.71 1.52 -7.64
C SER A 418 12.05 1.33 -8.39
N PHE A 419 12.88 0.39 -7.88
CA PHE A 419 14.18 0.07 -8.49
C PHE A 419 14.06 -0.35 -9.96
N PHE A 420 13.09 -1.21 -10.29
CA PHE A 420 12.91 -1.71 -11.65
C PHE A 420 12.33 -0.65 -12.60
N ALA A 421 11.44 0.22 -12.11
CA ALA A 421 10.96 1.36 -12.89
C ALA A 421 12.12 2.32 -13.23
N LYS A 422 12.98 2.65 -12.26
CA LYS A 422 14.17 3.47 -12.48
C LYS A 422 15.15 2.82 -13.45
N LEU A 423 15.40 1.50 -13.33
CA LEU A 423 16.31 0.75 -14.20
C LEU A 423 15.83 0.75 -15.66
N LEU A 424 14.53 0.62 -15.88
CA LEU A 424 13.93 0.50 -17.21
C LEU A 424 13.32 1.81 -17.74
N LYS A 425 13.44 2.91 -16.98
CA LYS A 425 12.88 4.24 -17.35
C LYS A 425 13.22 4.63 -18.78
N PHE A 426 14.44 4.37 -19.25
CA PHE A 426 14.88 4.69 -20.61
C PHE A 426 14.11 3.94 -21.70
N LEU A 427 13.60 2.73 -21.43
CA LEU A 427 12.82 1.93 -22.37
C LEU A 427 11.35 2.37 -22.41
N PHE A 428 10.81 2.79 -21.27
CA PHE A 428 9.37 3.10 -21.12
C PHE A 428 9.04 4.60 -21.20
N THR A 429 10.06 5.50 -21.22
CA THR A 429 9.84 6.95 -21.37
C THR A 429 9.02 7.30 -22.63
N TRP A 430 9.07 6.43 -23.65
CA TRP A 430 8.33 6.65 -24.90
C TRP A 430 6.84 6.29 -24.81
N PHE A 431 6.46 5.37 -23.92
CA PHE A 431 5.09 4.84 -23.83
C PHE A 431 4.28 5.42 -22.67
N GLY A 432 4.89 6.27 -21.85
CA GLY A 432 4.32 6.70 -20.57
C GLY A 432 4.45 5.61 -19.50
N VAL A 433 4.50 6.02 -18.24
CA VAL A 433 4.53 5.09 -17.10
C VAL A 433 3.08 4.82 -16.68
N SER A 434 2.64 3.58 -16.77
CA SER A 434 1.34 3.18 -16.22
C SER A 434 1.55 2.64 -14.81
N THR A 435 0.95 3.27 -13.82
CA THR A 435 1.05 2.88 -12.41
C THR A 435 -0.06 1.90 -12.01
N GLU A 436 -0.17 0.77 -12.71
CA GLU A 436 -1.09 -0.29 -12.30
C GLU A 436 -0.41 -1.24 -11.30
N GLY A 437 -0.52 -0.96 -10.01
CA GLY A 437 0.06 -1.76 -8.92
C GLY A 437 -0.33 -3.24 -8.95
N THR A 438 -1.49 -3.58 -9.49
CA THR A 438 -1.94 -4.97 -9.67
C THR A 438 -1.03 -5.77 -10.60
N ILE A 439 -0.59 -5.18 -11.72
CA ILE A 439 0.33 -5.84 -12.68
C ILE A 439 1.74 -5.90 -12.12
N TYR A 440 2.18 -4.87 -11.39
CA TYR A 440 3.44 -4.90 -10.66
C TYR A 440 3.49 -6.07 -9.68
N SER A 441 2.42 -6.27 -8.88
CA SER A 441 2.30 -7.38 -7.94
C SER A 441 2.40 -8.75 -8.63
N PHE A 442 1.81 -8.91 -9.82
CA PHE A 442 1.96 -10.12 -10.64
C PHE A 442 3.42 -10.38 -11.03
N GLY A 443 4.12 -9.36 -11.56
CA GLY A 443 5.54 -9.47 -11.92
C GLY A 443 6.42 -9.81 -10.69
N PHE A 444 6.13 -9.19 -9.55
CA PHE A 444 6.85 -9.40 -8.29
C PHE A 444 6.69 -10.84 -7.75
N THR A 445 5.45 -11.34 -7.72
CA THR A 445 5.17 -12.71 -7.26
C THR A 445 5.80 -13.75 -8.18
N LEU A 446 5.80 -13.48 -9.49
CA LEU A 446 6.42 -14.32 -10.49
C LEU A 446 7.94 -14.37 -10.30
N LEU A 447 8.59 -13.21 -10.17
CA LEU A 447 10.06 -13.13 -9.94
C LEU A 447 10.46 -13.85 -8.66
N THR A 448 9.73 -13.58 -7.58
CA THR A 448 9.97 -14.21 -6.27
C THR A 448 9.79 -15.72 -6.35
N GLY A 449 8.74 -16.19 -7.05
CA GLY A 449 8.50 -17.62 -7.29
C GLY A 449 9.66 -18.29 -8.03
N VAL A 450 10.24 -17.64 -9.04
CA VAL A 450 11.41 -18.16 -9.77
C VAL A 450 12.65 -18.19 -8.87
N VAL A 451 12.89 -17.17 -8.07
CA VAL A 451 14.02 -17.15 -7.12
C VAL A 451 13.91 -18.33 -6.14
N PHE A 452 12.73 -18.53 -5.54
CA PHE A 452 12.54 -19.67 -4.64
C PHE A 452 12.52 -21.02 -5.35
N ASN A 453 12.16 -21.08 -6.63
CA ASN A 453 12.34 -22.27 -7.45
C ASN A 453 13.83 -22.68 -7.55
N PHE A 454 14.73 -21.74 -7.79
CA PHE A 454 16.17 -22.04 -7.76
C PHE A 454 16.64 -22.52 -6.39
N ILE A 455 16.21 -21.88 -5.32
CA ILE A 455 16.61 -22.24 -3.95
C ILE A 455 16.06 -23.61 -3.56
N MET A 456 14.75 -23.82 -3.72
CA MET A 456 14.07 -25.03 -3.25
C MET A 456 14.05 -26.14 -4.30
N GLY A 457 13.67 -25.81 -5.55
CA GLY A 457 13.57 -26.79 -6.64
C GLY A 457 14.92 -27.32 -7.14
N VAL A 458 15.96 -26.47 -7.17
CA VAL A 458 17.29 -26.91 -7.63
C VAL A 458 18.20 -27.25 -6.47
N LEU A 459 18.42 -26.32 -5.52
CA LEU A 459 19.45 -26.53 -4.47
C LEU A 459 18.95 -27.48 -3.36
N ALA A 460 17.80 -27.21 -2.73
CA ALA A 460 17.28 -28.02 -1.62
C ALA A 460 16.88 -29.43 -2.11
N SER A 461 16.20 -29.51 -3.25
CA SER A 461 15.84 -30.80 -3.89
C SER A 461 17.08 -31.67 -4.15
N ARG A 462 18.15 -31.10 -4.73
CA ARG A 462 19.41 -31.79 -4.94
C ARG A 462 20.03 -32.29 -3.64
N LEU A 463 20.07 -31.48 -2.58
CA LEU A 463 20.62 -31.85 -1.29
C LEU A 463 19.82 -32.99 -0.66
N MET A 464 18.48 -32.91 -0.67
CA MET A 464 17.59 -33.93 -0.15
C MET A 464 17.73 -35.25 -0.89
N LEU A 465 17.67 -35.25 -2.22
CA LEU A 465 17.73 -36.47 -3.02
C LEU A 465 19.10 -37.13 -2.94
N THR A 466 20.19 -36.34 -2.93
CA THR A 466 21.55 -36.89 -2.73
C THR A 466 21.75 -37.48 -1.33
N SER A 467 21.09 -36.93 -0.31
CA SER A 467 21.12 -37.48 1.05
C SER A 467 20.32 -38.78 1.16
N LEU A 468 19.13 -38.84 0.54
CA LEU A 468 18.26 -40.02 0.53
C LEU A 468 18.95 -41.20 -0.22
N SER A 469 19.63 -40.94 -1.31
CA SER A 469 20.33 -42.00 -2.09
C SER A 469 21.39 -42.77 -1.28
N LYS A 470 21.84 -42.28 -0.11
CA LYS A 470 22.79 -42.93 0.78
C LYS A 470 22.19 -43.95 1.75
N PHE A 471 20.89 -43.98 1.88
CA PHE A 471 20.19 -44.96 2.70
C PHE A 471 20.01 -46.27 1.89
N LYS A 472 20.37 -47.43 2.46
CA LYS A 472 20.23 -48.72 1.78
C LYS A 472 18.84 -48.97 1.20
N ALA A 473 17.77 -48.55 1.94
CA ALA A 473 16.39 -48.68 1.51
C ALA A 473 16.06 -47.90 0.24
N PHE A 474 16.78 -46.80 -0.05
CA PHE A 474 16.52 -45.91 -1.18
C PHE A 474 17.58 -46.02 -2.29
N GLN A 475 18.43 -47.05 -2.28
CA GLN A 475 19.44 -47.28 -3.34
C GLN A 475 18.89 -48.03 -4.54
N ASN A 476 17.65 -48.53 -4.47
CA ASN A 476 17.03 -49.23 -5.57
C ASN A 476 16.78 -48.28 -6.76
N ARG A 477 17.37 -48.63 -7.93
CA ARG A 477 17.25 -47.84 -9.16
C ARG A 477 15.81 -47.67 -9.66
N LYS A 478 14.91 -48.61 -9.36
CA LYS A 478 13.50 -48.54 -9.69
C LYS A 478 12.81 -47.32 -9.06
N LEU A 479 13.24 -46.90 -7.87
CA LEU A 479 12.70 -45.71 -7.19
C LEU A 479 13.04 -44.40 -7.92
N TYR A 480 14.02 -44.42 -8.82
CA TYR A 480 14.46 -43.28 -9.63
C TYR A 480 14.11 -43.44 -11.13
N GLY A 481 13.27 -44.42 -11.46
CA GLY A 481 12.82 -44.68 -12.83
C GLY A 481 13.85 -45.43 -13.69
N GLY A 482 14.92 -46.04 -13.09
CA GLY A 482 15.85 -46.89 -13.79
C GLY A 482 15.32 -48.31 -14.01
N ALA A 483 15.76 -48.97 -15.07
CA ALA A 483 15.46 -50.39 -15.32
C ALA A 483 16.16 -51.28 -14.29
N GLU A 484 15.59 -52.48 -14.07
CA GLU A 484 16.25 -53.57 -13.36
C GLU A 484 17.40 -54.07 -14.23
N LYS A 485 18.62 -54.23 -13.66
CA LYS A 485 19.64 -55.04 -14.23
C LYS A 485 19.47 -56.45 -13.74
#